data_53b7d23aa87c4d98eb0bfb1b53be9f17
#
_entry.id   53b7d23aa87c4d98eb0bfb1b53be9f17
#
_cell.length_a   1.000
_cell.length_b   1.000
_cell.length_c   1.000
_cell.angle_alpha   90.00
_cell.angle_beta   90.00
_cell.angle_gamma   90.00
#
_symmetry.space_group_name_H-M   'P 1'
#
loop_
_entity.id
_entity.type
_entity.pdbx_description
1 polymer ?
#
loop_
_entity_poly.entity_id
_entity_poly.type
_entity_poly.pdbx_seq_one_letter_code
_entity_poly.pdbx_strand_id
1 'polypeptide(L)'
;MTALLALALGPSSPACSWPGPAQSASSATEPQVIAGPIPEKITSTSAVVWWQTTAPEESILLYGTSPTDQSYRVQRPWTTSTHEVSMKNLQPGTTYYLAILQSDGVKSAIGQFTTQPAGYSHDNNVRITNGPLFEQITPDSTTIAWSANVPSAFLIHYGTQPQDLPQTVEAPWTPTTHRVVLRALQSDTHYYFSIEPSRQLSHATSSTQEPSETTPADPPAQIYAFRTLARGQQALNIGPRHSY
;
A
#
# COMPACT_ATOMS: atom_id res chain seq x y z
N MET A 1 -24.26 -82.45 41.64
CA MET A 1 -22.95 -81.96 42.16
C MET A 1 -22.74 -80.58 41.59
N THR A 2 -22.93 -79.60 42.43
CA THR A 2 -23.05 -78.17 42.14
C THR A 2 -21.66 -77.50 42.30
N ALA A 3 -21.13 -76.89 41.30
CA ALA A 3 -19.92 -76.07 41.42
C ALA A 3 -20.28 -74.60 41.45
N LEU A 4 -19.92 -73.94 42.53
CA LEU A 4 -20.14 -72.51 42.76
C LEU A 4 -19.00 -71.73 42.11
N LEU A 5 -19.35 -70.77 41.26
CA LEU A 5 -18.41 -69.81 40.65
C LEU A 5 -18.49 -68.48 41.42
N ALA A 6 -17.38 -68.14 42.12
CA ALA A 6 -17.25 -66.90 42.86
C ALA A 6 -16.80 -65.77 41.91
N LEU A 7 -17.62 -64.72 41.82
CA LEU A 7 -17.32 -63.51 41.09
C LEU A 7 -16.56 -62.54 42.00
N ALA A 8 -15.30 -62.24 41.69
CA ALA A 8 -14.51 -61.23 42.36
C ALA A 8 -14.74 -59.86 41.74
N LEU A 9 -15.37 -58.93 42.48
CA LEU A 9 -15.41 -57.53 42.13
C LEU A 9 -14.12 -56.85 42.56
N GLY A 10 -13.34 -56.40 41.57
CA GLY A 10 -12.20 -55.52 41.83
C GLY A 10 -12.63 -54.05 41.97
N PRO A 11 -11.96 -53.25 42.78
CA PRO A 11 -12.31 -51.85 42.95
C PRO A 11 -11.93 -51.02 41.72
N SER A 12 -12.94 -50.30 41.17
CA SER A 12 -12.74 -49.33 40.14
C SER A 12 -12.10 -48.06 40.74
N SER A 13 -10.85 -47.79 40.36
CA SER A 13 -10.20 -46.52 40.67
C SER A 13 -10.78 -45.39 39.81
N PRO A 14 -11.11 -44.24 40.37
CA PRO A 14 -11.51 -43.07 39.55
C PRO A 14 -10.27 -42.53 38.85
N ALA A 15 -10.30 -42.51 37.53
CA ALA A 15 -9.31 -41.80 36.73
C ALA A 15 -9.45 -40.31 36.98
N CYS A 16 -8.48 -39.69 37.67
CA CYS A 16 -8.33 -38.25 37.71
C CYS A 16 -7.98 -37.75 36.31
N SER A 17 -8.97 -37.23 35.60
CA SER A 17 -8.74 -36.47 34.40
C SER A 17 -8.15 -35.11 34.80
N TRP A 18 -6.84 -34.94 34.59
CA TRP A 18 -6.22 -33.64 34.68
C TRP A 18 -6.68 -32.79 33.49
N PRO A 19 -7.23 -31.58 33.72
CA PRO A 19 -7.45 -30.68 32.60
C PRO A 19 -6.08 -30.30 32.04
N GLY A 20 -5.81 -30.73 30.81
CA GLY A 20 -4.64 -30.26 30.08
C GLY A 20 -4.67 -28.72 29.99
N PRO A 21 -3.50 -28.07 29.93
CA PRO A 21 -3.46 -26.63 29.79
C PRO A 21 -4.33 -26.24 28.59
N ALA A 22 -5.29 -25.35 28.80
CA ALA A 22 -6.04 -24.74 27.74
C ALA A 22 -5.01 -24.08 26.82
N GLN A 23 -4.79 -24.67 25.66
CA GLN A 23 -4.06 -24.02 24.58
C GLN A 23 -4.90 -22.81 24.22
N SER A 24 -4.48 -21.64 24.72
CA SER A 24 -4.91 -20.37 24.17
C SER A 24 -4.53 -20.41 22.70
N ALA A 25 -5.50 -20.73 21.85
CA ALA A 25 -5.36 -20.49 20.43
C ALA A 25 -5.10 -18.99 20.30
N SER A 26 -3.83 -18.62 20.17
CA SER A 26 -3.43 -17.35 19.65
C SER A 26 -4.13 -17.27 18.29
N SER A 27 -5.19 -16.50 18.21
CA SER A 27 -5.78 -16.15 16.91
C SER A 27 -4.70 -15.35 16.19
N ALA A 28 -3.91 -16.05 15.39
CA ALA A 28 -3.00 -15.41 14.46
C ALA A 28 -3.90 -14.50 13.60
N THR A 29 -3.79 -13.22 13.83
CA THR A 29 -4.49 -12.23 13.01
C THR A 29 -3.99 -12.43 11.59
N GLU A 30 -4.89 -12.74 10.66
CA GLU A 30 -4.55 -12.91 9.25
C GLU A 30 -3.74 -11.70 8.74
N PRO A 31 -2.74 -11.92 7.88
CA PRO A 31 -1.97 -10.84 7.29
C PRO A 31 -2.89 -9.82 6.61
N GLN A 32 -2.69 -8.54 6.89
CA GLN A 32 -3.46 -7.46 6.28
C GLN A 32 -2.54 -6.44 5.63
N VAL A 33 -2.94 -5.93 4.46
CA VAL A 33 -2.25 -4.82 3.79
C VAL A 33 -2.41 -3.56 4.61
N ILE A 34 -1.29 -2.99 5.05
CA ILE A 34 -1.23 -1.75 5.84
C ILE A 34 -0.74 -0.56 5.01
N ALA A 35 -0.01 -0.81 3.93
CA ALA A 35 0.47 0.22 3.01
C ALA A 35 0.51 -0.32 1.58
N GLY A 36 0.10 0.47 0.60
CA GLY A 36 0.07 0.11 -0.82
C GLY A 36 -1.28 -0.42 -1.31
N PRO A 37 -1.33 -0.86 -2.58
CA PRO A 37 -0.24 -0.96 -3.55
C PRO A 37 0.31 0.41 -3.99
N ILE A 38 1.63 0.55 -4.00
CA ILE A 38 2.33 1.77 -4.41
C ILE A 38 3.12 1.48 -5.68
N PRO A 39 2.71 2.01 -6.83
CA PRO A 39 3.47 1.89 -8.07
C PRO A 39 4.64 2.87 -8.08
N GLU A 40 5.82 2.37 -8.46
CA GLU A 40 7.08 3.11 -8.56
C GLU A 40 7.81 2.79 -9.86
N LYS A 41 8.84 3.57 -10.19
CA LYS A 41 9.71 3.36 -11.35
C LYS A 41 8.89 3.12 -12.63
N ILE A 42 7.83 3.91 -12.80
CA ILE A 42 6.90 3.78 -13.92
C ILE A 42 7.60 4.23 -15.20
N THR A 43 7.58 3.36 -16.21
CA THR A 43 8.02 3.64 -17.58
C THR A 43 6.84 3.50 -18.54
N SER A 44 7.10 3.59 -19.84
CA SER A 44 6.08 3.31 -20.85
C SER A 44 5.63 1.84 -20.89
N THR A 45 6.47 0.89 -20.43
CA THR A 45 6.18 -0.56 -20.56
C THR A 45 6.39 -1.36 -19.28
N SER A 46 6.71 -0.70 -18.17
CA SER A 46 6.97 -1.37 -16.89
C SER A 46 6.63 -0.49 -15.70
N ALA A 47 6.43 -1.12 -14.56
CA ALA A 47 6.32 -0.49 -13.24
C ALA A 47 6.83 -1.46 -12.17
N VAL A 48 7.22 -0.93 -11.02
CA VAL A 48 7.46 -1.70 -9.81
C VAL A 48 6.36 -1.35 -8.83
N VAL A 49 5.74 -2.36 -8.22
CA VAL A 49 4.68 -2.16 -7.22
C VAL A 49 5.18 -2.65 -5.88
N TRP A 50 5.05 -1.81 -4.89
CA TRP A 50 5.43 -2.09 -3.51
C TRP A 50 4.20 -2.06 -2.59
N TRP A 51 4.22 -2.90 -1.53
CA TRP A 51 3.25 -2.86 -0.43
C TRP A 51 3.80 -3.50 0.83
N GLN A 52 3.08 -3.32 1.93
CA GLN A 52 3.43 -3.90 3.23
C GLN A 52 2.22 -4.54 3.90
N THR A 53 2.47 -5.62 4.64
CA THR A 53 1.48 -6.38 5.39
C THR A 53 1.84 -6.47 6.88
N THR A 54 0.85 -6.75 7.73
CA THR A 54 1.03 -6.89 9.18
C THR A 54 1.85 -8.12 9.57
N ALA A 55 1.85 -9.16 8.74
CA ALA A 55 2.59 -10.40 8.93
C ALA A 55 3.09 -10.91 7.57
N PRO A 56 4.12 -11.78 7.54
CA PRO A 56 4.63 -12.34 6.29
C PRO A 56 3.58 -13.18 5.55
N GLU A 57 3.42 -12.90 4.26
CA GLU A 57 2.57 -13.68 3.34
C GLU A 57 3.20 -13.75 1.93
N GLU A 58 2.61 -14.52 1.04
CA GLU A 58 3.01 -14.55 -0.37
C GLU A 58 2.66 -13.22 -1.06
N SER A 59 3.49 -12.82 -2.03
CA SER A 59 3.25 -11.63 -2.82
C SER A 59 2.36 -11.94 -4.01
N ILE A 60 1.08 -11.56 -3.97
CA ILE A 60 0.14 -11.74 -5.09
C ILE A 60 -0.43 -10.38 -5.47
N LEU A 61 -0.02 -9.89 -6.64
CA LEU A 61 -0.54 -8.67 -7.26
C LEU A 61 -1.50 -9.02 -8.39
N LEU A 62 -2.71 -8.50 -8.31
CA LEU A 62 -3.70 -8.52 -9.39
C LEU A 62 -3.70 -7.16 -10.09
N TYR A 63 -3.85 -7.14 -11.41
CA TYR A 63 -3.94 -5.89 -12.16
C TYR A 63 -4.76 -6.03 -13.44
N GLY A 64 -5.21 -4.90 -13.96
CA GLY A 64 -5.98 -4.81 -15.19
C GLY A 64 -6.19 -3.36 -15.61
N THR A 65 -6.87 -3.15 -16.73
CA THR A 65 -7.18 -1.81 -17.25
C THR A 65 -8.57 -1.31 -16.82
N SER A 66 -9.27 -2.07 -15.98
CA SER A 66 -10.56 -1.71 -15.41
C SER A 66 -10.52 -1.77 -13.88
N PRO A 67 -11.18 -0.85 -13.17
CA PRO A 67 -11.26 -0.90 -11.71
C PRO A 67 -12.06 -2.11 -11.18
N THR A 68 -12.90 -2.71 -12.01
CA THR A 68 -13.72 -3.88 -11.66
C THR A 68 -13.15 -5.20 -12.14
N ASP A 69 -12.14 -5.16 -13.02
CA ASP A 69 -11.52 -6.35 -13.59
C ASP A 69 -10.00 -6.26 -13.54
N GLN A 70 -9.39 -6.98 -12.61
CA GLN A 70 -7.97 -7.22 -12.50
C GLN A 70 -7.68 -8.68 -12.85
N SER A 71 -7.75 -9.02 -14.16
CA SER A 71 -7.62 -10.39 -14.66
C SER A 71 -6.17 -10.88 -14.76
N TYR A 72 -5.19 -9.97 -14.73
CA TYR A 72 -3.78 -10.34 -14.74
C TYR A 72 -3.25 -10.54 -13.32
N ARG A 73 -2.32 -11.51 -13.17
CA ARG A 73 -1.74 -11.88 -11.88
C ARG A 73 -0.22 -11.98 -11.97
N VAL A 74 0.47 -11.39 -11.00
CA VAL A 74 1.89 -11.63 -10.72
C VAL A 74 2.01 -12.19 -9.31
N GLN A 75 2.75 -13.30 -9.16
CA GLN A 75 2.95 -13.98 -7.87
C GLN A 75 4.43 -14.20 -7.60
N ARG A 76 4.81 -14.05 -6.32
CA ARG A 76 6.12 -14.43 -5.78
C ARG A 76 5.89 -15.40 -4.62
N PRO A 77 6.49 -16.61 -4.66
CA PRO A 77 6.14 -17.68 -3.72
C PRO A 77 6.78 -17.57 -2.33
N TRP A 78 7.72 -16.64 -2.14
CA TRP A 78 8.33 -16.44 -0.82
C TRP A 78 7.49 -15.52 0.05
N THR A 79 7.41 -15.86 1.34
CA THR A 79 6.67 -15.09 2.33
C THR A 79 7.53 -13.95 2.88
N THR A 80 6.97 -12.76 2.91
CA THR A 80 7.58 -11.54 3.44
C THR A 80 6.49 -10.59 3.91
N SER A 81 6.81 -9.64 4.77
CA SER A 81 5.92 -8.54 5.14
C SER A 81 6.17 -7.26 4.34
N THR A 82 7.24 -7.22 3.55
CA THR A 82 7.56 -6.14 2.63
C THR A 82 7.66 -6.72 1.24
N HIS A 83 6.79 -6.29 0.35
CA HIS A 83 6.60 -6.88 -0.96
C HIS A 83 7.04 -5.91 -2.05
N GLU A 84 7.73 -6.41 -3.07
CA GLU A 84 8.09 -5.68 -4.28
C GLU A 84 7.91 -6.59 -5.49
N VAL A 85 7.11 -6.14 -6.45
CA VAL A 85 6.79 -6.90 -7.66
C VAL A 85 6.99 -6.02 -8.90
N SER A 86 7.79 -6.52 -9.86
CA SER A 86 7.98 -5.86 -11.14
C SER A 86 6.91 -6.32 -12.14
N MET A 87 6.24 -5.35 -12.75
CA MET A 87 5.34 -5.52 -13.89
C MET A 87 6.09 -5.18 -15.17
N LYS A 88 5.91 -5.99 -16.22
CA LYS A 88 6.56 -5.81 -17.52
C LYS A 88 5.54 -5.98 -18.64
N ASN A 89 5.92 -5.55 -19.85
CA ASN A 89 5.09 -5.65 -21.06
C ASN A 89 3.75 -4.92 -20.92
N LEU A 90 3.75 -3.82 -20.22
CA LEU A 90 2.61 -2.92 -20.11
C LEU A 90 2.44 -2.12 -21.41
N GLN A 91 1.24 -1.65 -21.66
CA GLN A 91 0.95 -0.77 -22.78
C GLN A 91 1.30 0.68 -22.42
N PRO A 92 1.95 1.46 -23.29
CA PRO A 92 2.24 2.87 -23.06
C PRO A 92 0.95 3.71 -22.93
N GLY A 93 1.01 4.77 -22.11
CA GLY A 93 -0.09 5.71 -21.92
C GLY A 93 -1.37 5.09 -21.36
N THR A 94 -1.27 3.95 -20.68
CA THR A 94 -2.41 3.14 -20.23
C THR A 94 -2.56 3.18 -18.72
N THR A 95 -3.77 3.41 -18.23
CA THR A 95 -4.10 3.35 -16.80
C THR A 95 -4.30 1.90 -16.38
N TYR A 96 -3.60 1.49 -15.33
CA TYR A 96 -3.71 0.19 -14.69
C TYR A 96 -4.26 0.33 -13.29
N TYR A 97 -5.15 -0.59 -12.91
CA TYR A 97 -5.72 -0.73 -11.58
C TYR A 97 -5.09 -1.95 -10.90
N LEU A 98 -4.73 -1.80 -9.64
CA LEU A 98 -3.95 -2.75 -8.85
C LEU A 98 -4.74 -3.19 -7.63
N ALA A 99 -4.70 -4.47 -7.29
CA ALA A 99 -5.17 -4.99 -6.02
C ALA A 99 -4.20 -6.08 -5.52
N ILE A 100 -3.99 -6.14 -4.22
CA ILE A 100 -3.23 -7.21 -3.58
C ILE A 100 -4.23 -8.28 -3.15
N LEU A 101 -3.98 -9.52 -3.50
CA LEU A 101 -4.74 -10.67 -3.02
C LEU A 101 -4.05 -11.20 -1.76
N GLN A 102 -4.70 -11.04 -0.63
CA GLN A 102 -4.22 -11.50 0.66
C GLN A 102 -4.45 -13.01 0.85
N SER A 103 -3.80 -13.63 1.82
CA SER A 103 -3.89 -15.07 2.09
C SER A 103 -5.31 -15.54 2.45
N ASP A 104 -6.13 -14.66 3.01
CA ASP A 104 -7.54 -14.91 3.31
C ASP A 104 -8.46 -14.85 2.07
N GLY A 105 -7.91 -14.53 0.89
CA GLY A 105 -8.64 -14.35 -0.35
C GLY A 105 -9.29 -12.97 -0.52
N VAL A 106 -9.12 -12.08 0.44
CA VAL A 106 -9.62 -10.69 0.35
C VAL A 106 -8.69 -9.84 -0.52
N LYS A 107 -9.28 -8.99 -1.35
CA LYS A 107 -8.52 -8.00 -2.12
C LYS A 107 -8.31 -6.74 -1.29
N SER A 108 -7.11 -6.16 -1.39
CA SER A 108 -6.83 -4.82 -0.83
C SER A 108 -7.67 -3.74 -1.48
N ALA A 109 -7.57 -2.53 -0.93
CA ALA A 109 -7.98 -1.31 -1.62
C ALA A 109 -7.29 -1.19 -2.99
N ILE A 110 -8.02 -0.66 -3.98
CA ILE A 110 -7.54 -0.56 -5.36
C ILE A 110 -6.62 0.66 -5.48
N GLY A 111 -5.36 0.42 -5.88
CA GLY A 111 -4.46 1.45 -6.37
C GLY A 111 -4.57 1.61 -7.88
N GLN A 112 -4.07 2.72 -8.43
CA GLN A 112 -3.98 2.93 -9.86
C GLN A 112 -2.73 3.71 -10.25
N PHE A 113 -2.26 3.51 -11.48
CA PHE A 113 -1.21 4.33 -12.10
C PHE A 113 -1.39 4.35 -13.62
N THR A 114 -0.77 5.34 -14.27
CA THR A 114 -0.72 5.39 -15.73
C THR A 114 0.73 5.24 -16.19
N THR A 115 0.96 4.35 -17.17
CA THR A 115 2.26 4.21 -17.82
C THR A 115 2.59 5.46 -18.64
N GLN A 116 3.88 5.75 -18.80
CA GLN A 116 4.32 6.85 -19.66
C GLN A 116 3.90 6.61 -21.12
N PRO A 117 3.56 7.65 -21.89
CA PRO A 117 3.32 7.52 -23.33
C PRO A 117 4.55 6.96 -24.06
N ALA A 118 4.35 6.35 -25.22
CA ALA A 118 5.45 5.93 -26.08
C ALA A 118 6.25 7.15 -26.55
N GLY A 119 7.59 7.08 -26.48
CA GLY A 119 8.46 8.20 -26.88
C GLY A 119 8.54 9.35 -25.90
N TYR A 120 7.98 9.20 -24.69
CA TYR A 120 8.06 10.22 -23.65
C TYR A 120 9.53 10.46 -23.26
N SER A 121 10.08 11.62 -23.62
CA SER A 121 11.35 12.11 -23.10
C SER A 121 11.09 13.06 -21.92
N HIS A 122 11.92 12.95 -20.92
CA HIS A 122 11.79 13.66 -19.66
C HIS A 122 12.24 15.12 -19.79
N ASP A 123 11.40 15.97 -20.33
CA ASP A 123 11.65 17.41 -20.32
C ASP A 123 11.14 18.03 -19.02
N ASN A 124 12.07 18.63 -18.29
CA ASN A 124 11.97 19.58 -17.15
C ASN A 124 10.72 19.57 -16.23
N ASN A 125 9.85 18.60 -16.35
CA ASN A 125 8.64 18.51 -15.55
C ASN A 125 8.93 17.96 -14.15
N VAL A 126 8.33 18.57 -13.13
CA VAL A 126 8.41 18.06 -11.74
C VAL A 126 7.81 16.67 -11.68
N ARG A 127 8.56 15.70 -11.19
CA ARG A 127 8.10 14.32 -11.01
C ARG A 127 8.65 13.70 -9.76
N ILE A 128 7.91 12.77 -9.19
CA ILE A 128 8.36 11.93 -8.10
C ILE A 128 9.35 10.88 -8.66
N THR A 129 10.55 10.81 -8.10
CA THR A 129 11.61 9.88 -8.51
C THR A 129 11.72 8.67 -7.59
N ASN A 130 11.29 8.82 -6.33
CA ASN A 130 11.26 7.75 -5.35
C ASN A 130 10.10 7.96 -4.36
N GLY A 131 9.42 6.90 -3.98
CA GLY A 131 8.26 6.92 -3.09
C GLY A 131 6.93 7.06 -3.85
N PRO A 132 5.85 7.41 -3.14
CA PRO A 132 5.82 7.73 -1.71
C PRO A 132 6.15 6.53 -0.80
N LEU A 133 6.82 6.82 0.31
CA LEU A 133 7.14 5.87 1.37
C LEU A 133 6.37 6.23 2.62
N PHE A 134 5.88 5.23 3.34
CA PHE A 134 5.33 5.44 4.67
C PHE A 134 6.45 5.26 5.70
N GLU A 135 6.85 6.31 6.38
CA GLU A 135 7.82 6.22 7.46
C GLU A 135 7.17 5.77 8.77
N GLN A 136 5.95 6.19 8.99
CA GLN A 136 5.18 5.82 10.17
C GLN A 136 3.68 5.76 9.84
N ILE A 137 2.99 4.76 10.37
CA ILE A 137 1.53 4.67 10.38
C ILE A 137 1.08 4.45 11.82
N THR A 138 0.09 5.23 12.26
CA THR A 138 -0.55 5.17 13.58
C THR A 138 -2.06 5.01 13.43
N PRO A 139 -2.83 4.89 14.54
CA PRO A 139 -4.28 4.90 14.45
C PRO A 139 -4.91 6.20 13.94
N ASP A 140 -4.21 7.33 14.03
CA ASP A 140 -4.75 8.67 13.76
C ASP A 140 -3.86 9.54 12.86
N SER A 141 -2.74 9.02 12.40
CA SER A 141 -1.79 9.75 11.56
C SER A 141 -0.95 8.85 10.66
N THR A 142 -0.37 9.43 9.62
CA THR A 142 0.68 8.81 8.83
C THR A 142 1.73 9.83 8.39
N THR A 143 2.98 9.39 8.33
CA THR A 143 4.08 10.17 7.75
C THR A 143 4.43 9.61 6.39
N ILE A 144 4.32 10.44 5.37
CA ILE A 144 4.59 10.12 3.97
C ILE A 144 5.83 10.90 3.54
N ALA A 145 6.79 10.20 2.90
CA ALA A 145 8.00 10.80 2.35
C ALA A 145 8.19 10.40 0.88
N TRP A 146 8.73 11.29 0.07
CA TRP A 146 9.07 11.02 -1.34
C TRP A 146 10.22 11.90 -1.78
N SER A 147 10.79 11.58 -2.95
CA SER A 147 11.80 12.41 -3.60
C SER A 147 11.30 12.88 -4.96
N ALA A 148 11.70 14.08 -5.35
CA ALA A 148 11.44 14.66 -6.66
C ALA A 148 12.75 14.86 -7.45
N ASN A 149 12.63 14.99 -8.77
CA ASN A 149 13.77 15.21 -9.67
C ASN A 149 14.35 16.63 -9.58
N VAL A 150 13.55 17.60 -9.14
CA VAL A 150 13.92 19.01 -8.99
C VAL A 150 13.33 19.59 -7.70
N PRO A 151 13.89 20.69 -7.17
CA PRO A 151 13.28 21.42 -6.06
C PRO A 151 11.85 21.84 -6.40
N SER A 152 10.93 21.58 -5.50
CA SER A 152 9.49 21.79 -5.76
C SER A 152 8.67 21.87 -4.47
N ALA A 153 7.41 22.26 -4.59
CA ALA A 153 6.38 22.11 -3.58
C ALA A 153 5.28 21.20 -4.12
N PHE A 154 4.53 20.57 -3.23
CA PHE A 154 3.48 19.63 -3.61
C PHE A 154 2.21 19.88 -2.82
N LEU A 155 1.08 19.45 -3.40
CA LEU A 155 -0.21 19.31 -2.73
C LEU A 155 -0.52 17.83 -2.60
N ILE A 156 -0.94 17.42 -1.41
CA ILE A 156 -1.44 16.07 -1.15
C ILE A 156 -2.94 16.18 -0.96
N HIS A 157 -3.70 15.57 -1.87
CA HIS A 157 -5.14 15.41 -1.75
C HIS A 157 -5.42 14.04 -1.15
N TYR A 158 -6.32 13.94 -0.17
CA TYR A 158 -6.62 12.66 0.47
C TYR A 158 -8.07 12.55 0.93
N GLY A 159 -8.54 11.31 1.04
CA GLY A 159 -9.89 10.97 1.44
C GLY A 159 -10.08 9.48 1.67
N THR A 160 -11.31 9.06 1.96
CA THR A 160 -11.65 7.65 2.17
C THR A 160 -12.18 6.96 0.91
N GLN A 161 -12.28 7.68 -0.20
CA GLN A 161 -12.70 7.16 -1.50
C GLN A 161 -11.70 7.60 -2.58
N PRO A 162 -11.31 6.72 -3.51
CA PRO A 162 -10.29 7.05 -4.50
C PRO A 162 -10.75 8.09 -5.53
N GLN A 163 -12.07 8.26 -5.73
CA GLN A 163 -12.65 9.24 -6.66
C GLN A 163 -12.95 10.59 -5.98
N ASP A 164 -12.85 10.65 -4.65
CA ASP A 164 -13.17 11.86 -3.88
C ASP A 164 -12.12 12.06 -2.77
N LEU A 165 -11.20 12.99 -3.01
CA LEU A 165 -10.10 13.34 -2.12
C LEU A 165 -10.27 14.78 -1.61
N PRO A 166 -11.28 15.03 -0.74
CA PRO A 166 -11.69 16.40 -0.38
C PRO A 166 -10.71 17.13 0.52
N GLN A 167 -9.79 16.44 1.16
CA GLN A 167 -8.83 17.03 2.09
C GLN A 167 -7.52 17.32 1.37
N THR A 168 -6.89 18.44 1.74
CA THR A 168 -5.63 18.87 1.12
C THR A 168 -4.62 19.27 2.19
N VAL A 169 -3.37 18.84 2.02
CA VAL A 169 -2.22 19.27 2.81
C VAL A 169 -1.11 19.70 1.86
N GLU A 170 -0.50 20.84 2.16
CA GLU A 170 0.64 21.35 1.42
C GLU A 170 1.96 20.76 1.96
N ALA A 171 2.79 20.25 1.04
CA ALA A 171 4.20 20.00 1.28
C ALA A 171 4.98 21.21 0.79
N PRO A 172 5.61 21.99 1.68
CA PRO A 172 6.29 23.21 1.32
C PRO A 172 7.46 22.93 0.38
N TRP A 173 7.91 23.98 -0.28
CA TRP A 173 9.07 23.90 -1.18
C TRP A 173 10.31 23.38 -0.43
N THR A 174 10.90 22.31 -0.96
CA THR A 174 12.16 21.72 -0.48
C THR A 174 13.04 21.34 -1.67
N PRO A 175 14.36 21.08 -1.48
CA PRO A 175 15.25 20.76 -2.61
C PRO A 175 14.79 19.57 -3.43
N THR A 176 14.72 18.37 -2.86
CA THR A 176 14.32 17.16 -3.62
C THR A 176 13.63 16.12 -2.74
N THR A 177 13.72 16.25 -1.41
CA THR A 177 13.12 15.28 -0.48
C THR A 177 11.99 15.96 0.28
N HIS A 178 10.83 15.34 0.26
CA HIS A 178 9.60 15.85 0.85
C HIS A 178 9.12 14.90 1.95
N ARG A 179 8.50 15.48 2.97
CA ARG A 179 7.88 14.75 4.07
C ARG A 179 6.64 15.49 4.54
N VAL A 180 5.54 14.77 4.68
CA VAL A 180 4.26 15.30 5.16
C VAL A 180 3.68 14.37 6.20
N VAL A 181 3.04 14.94 7.22
CA VAL A 181 2.29 14.19 8.22
C VAL A 181 0.81 14.47 8.04
N LEU A 182 0.04 13.47 7.65
CA LEU A 182 -1.42 13.51 7.69
C LEU A 182 -1.87 13.20 9.11
N ARG A 183 -2.75 14.03 9.67
CA ARG A 183 -3.21 13.95 11.07
C ARG A 183 -4.73 13.92 11.15
N ALA A 184 -5.24 13.60 12.34
CA ALA A 184 -6.67 13.52 12.64
C ALA A 184 -7.41 12.51 11.73
N LEU A 185 -6.73 11.42 11.38
CA LEU A 185 -7.30 10.33 10.61
C LEU A 185 -8.16 9.45 11.51
N GLN A 186 -9.12 8.77 10.91
CA GLN A 186 -9.90 7.74 11.60
C GLN A 186 -9.08 6.46 11.72
N SER A 187 -9.15 5.79 12.86
CA SER A 187 -8.48 4.52 13.10
C SER A 187 -9.12 3.39 12.29
N ASP A 188 -8.30 2.40 11.94
CA ASP A 188 -8.73 1.20 11.20
C ASP A 188 -9.45 1.50 9.87
N THR A 189 -9.00 2.57 9.19
CA THR A 189 -9.68 3.15 8.01
C THR A 189 -8.75 3.18 6.81
N HIS A 190 -9.26 2.80 5.64
CA HIS A 190 -8.58 2.97 4.37
C HIS A 190 -8.63 4.43 3.93
N TYR A 191 -7.47 4.95 3.54
CA TYR A 191 -7.31 6.27 2.95
C TYR A 191 -6.65 6.15 1.57
N TYR A 192 -7.08 7.03 0.68
CA TYR A 192 -6.52 7.23 -0.64
C TYR A 192 -5.92 8.63 -0.71
N PHE A 193 -4.86 8.79 -1.48
CA PHE A 193 -4.24 10.10 -1.68
C PHE A 193 -3.56 10.21 -3.04
N SER A 194 -3.45 11.43 -3.55
CA SER A 194 -2.61 11.81 -4.67
C SER A 194 -1.56 12.83 -4.21
N ILE A 195 -0.45 12.90 -4.94
CA ILE A 195 0.61 13.89 -4.73
C ILE A 195 0.77 14.63 -6.06
N GLU A 196 0.55 15.92 -6.05
CA GLU A 196 0.62 16.78 -7.23
C GLU A 196 1.61 17.92 -7.02
N PRO A 197 2.44 18.27 -8.03
CA PRO A 197 3.29 19.45 -7.95
C PRO A 197 2.46 20.71 -7.77
N SER A 198 2.80 21.54 -6.78
CA SER A 198 2.16 22.83 -6.61
C SER A 198 2.67 23.82 -7.64
N ARG A 199 1.81 24.26 -8.55
CA ARG A 199 2.13 25.25 -9.59
C ARG A 199 2.31 26.66 -9.04
N GLN A 200 1.89 26.94 -7.80
CA GLN A 200 1.87 28.30 -7.24
C GLN A 200 3.19 28.73 -6.59
N LEU A 201 4.14 27.82 -6.35
CA LEU A 201 5.39 28.13 -5.67
C LEU A 201 6.64 28.01 -6.57
N SER A 202 6.48 27.87 -7.86
CA SER A 202 7.58 28.09 -8.79
C SER A 202 7.96 29.58 -8.67
N HIS A 203 9.06 29.86 -8.02
CA HIS A 203 9.63 31.21 -7.98
C HIS A 203 9.62 31.77 -9.41
N ALA A 204 8.86 32.83 -9.59
CA ALA A 204 8.78 33.57 -10.83
C ALA A 204 10.19 34.04 -11.25
N THR A 205 10.85 33.26 -12.06
CA THR A 205 11.85 33.77 -12.97
C THR A 205 11.07 34.12 -14.23
N SER A 206 10.82 35.42 -14.35
CA SER A 206 10.18 36.08 -15.47
C SER A 206 10.65 35.51 -16.80
N SER A 207 9.74 34.86 -17.52
CA SER A 207 9.76 34.87 -18.98
C SER A 207 8.31 34.82 -19.46
N THR A 208 7.90 35.93 -20.07
CA THR A 208 6.71 36.09 -20.87
C THR A 208 6.66 35.00 -21.92
N GLN A 209 5.78 34.03 -21.75
CA GLN A 209 5.48 33.07 -22.79
C GLN A 209 4.00 33.10 -23.08
N GLU A 210 3.68 33.46 -24.34
CA GLU A 210 2.35 33.52 -24.90
C GLU A 210 1.59 32.19 -24.79
N PRO A 211 0.25 32.21 -24.73
CA PRO A 211 -0.56 31.01 -24.75
C PRO A 211 -0.68 30.46 -26.16
N SER A 212 0.19 29.54 -26.53
CA SER A 212 -0.03 28.76 -27.74
C SER A 212 0.62 27.38 -27.58
N GLU A 213 -0.16 26.43 -27.85
CA GLU A 213 -0.03 25.00 -28.06
C GLU A 213 -0.71 24.13 -27.01
N THR A 214 -1.59 23.31 -27.53
CA THR A 214 -2.32 22.22 -26.85
C THR A 214 -1.34 21.35 -26.09
N THR A 215 -1.16 21.67 -24.81
CA THR A 215 -0.39 20.81 -23.91
C THR A 215 -1.12 19.46 -23.85
N PRO A 216 -0.46 18.32 -24.08
CA PRO A 216 -1.08 17.02 -23.82
C PRO A 216 -1.62 17.04 -22.39
N ALA A 217 -2.86 16.61 -22.21
CA ALA A 217 -3.46 16.53 -20.88
C ALA A 217 -2.50 15.81 -19.95
N ASP A 218 -2.22 16.40 -18.79
CA ASP A 218 -1.41 15.76 -17.76
C ASP A 218 -1.97 14.35 -17.49
N PRO A 219 -1.13 13.34 -17.36
CA PRO A 219 -1.61 12.00 -17.04
C PRO A 219 -2.44 12.08 -15.75
N PRO A 220 -3.53 11.30 -15.64
CA PRO A 220 -4.40 11.34 -14.47
C PRO A 220 -3.56 11.13 -13.20
N ALA A 221 -3.91 11.86 -12.14
CA ALA A 221 -3.21 11.82 -10.87
C ALA A 221 -3.08 10.37 -10.37
N GLN A 222 -1.88 10.01 -9.97
CA GLN A 222 -1.61 8.69 -9.42
C GLN A 222 -2.23 8.57 -8.03
N ILE A 223 -3.09 7.56 -7.82
CA ILE A 223 -3.76 7.33 -6.54
C ILE A 223 -3.02 6.24 -5.75
N TYR A 224 -2.67 6.58 -4.54
CA TYR A 224 -2.03 5.71 -3.56
C TYR A 224 -3.01 5.38 -2.43
N ALA A 225 -2.77 4.30 -1.70
CA ALA A 225 -3.61 3.89 -0.58
C ALA A 225 -2.79 3.47 0.64
N PHE A 226 -3.37 3.64 1.82
CA PHE A 226 -2.88 3.09 3.08
C PHE A 226 -4.06 2.82 4.02
N ARG A 227 -3.81 2.05 5.09
CA ARG A 227 -4.77 1.83 6.16
C ARG A 227 -4.16 2.31 7.48
N THR A 228 -4.90 3.10 8.24
CA THR A 228 -4.53 3.46 9.60
C THR A 228 -4.67 2.24 10.53
N LEU A 229 -3.88 2.21 11.59
CA LEU A 229 -3.94 1.14 12.57
C LEU A 229 -5.22 1.19 13.41
N ALA A 230 -5.63 0.05 13.94
CA ALA A 230 -6.69 0.01 14.94
C ALA A 230 -6.23 0.68 16.24
N ARG A 231 -7.17 1.21 17.03
CA ARG A 231 -6.86 1.81 18.32
C ARG A 231 -6.20 0.80 19.26
N GLY A 232 -5.12 1.24 19.90
CA GLY A 232 -4.32 0.40 20.79
C GLY A 232 -3.19 -0.38 20.14
N GLN A 233 -3.10 -0.38 18.81
CA GLN A 233 -1.93 -0.90 18.12
C GLN A 233 -0.76 0.09 18.21
N GLN A 234 0.46 -0.45 18.34
CA GLN A 234 1.67 0.36 18.34
C GLN A 234 1.97 0.88 16.94
N ALA A 235 2.50 2.10 16.86
CA ALA A 235 2.91 2.70 15.61
C ALA A 235 3.86 1.78 14.84
N LEU A 236 3.59 1.58 13.56
CA LEU A 236 4.49 0.91 12.63
C LEU A 236 5.50 1.94 12.11
N ASN A 237 6.75 1.74 12.47
CA ASN A 237 7.86 2.50 11.91
C ASN A 237 8.39 1.74 10.69
N ILE A 238 8.09 2.24 9.52
CA ILE A 238 8.52 1.71 8.25
C ILE A 238 9.76 2.50 7.87
N GLY A 239 10.94 2.05 8.29
CA GLY A 239 12.20 2.73 8.01
C GLY A 239 12.46 2.93 6.51
N PRO A 240 13.42 3.80 6.14
CA PRO A 240 13.80 4.00 4.75
C PRO A 240 14.23 2.68 4.12
N ARG A 241 13.75 2.41 2.92
CA ARG A 241 14.20 1.25 2.15
C ARG A 241 15.67 1.45 1.80
N HIS A 242 16.51 0.52 2.23
CA HIS A 242 17.88 0.47 1.71
C HIS A 242 17.81 -0.06 0.28
N SER A 243 18.11 0.82 -0.68
CA SER A 243 18.39 0.41 -2.06
C SER A 243 19.74 -0.33 -2.04
N TYR A 244 19.73 -1.63 -2.27
CA TYR A 244 20.92 -2.40 -2.64
C TYR A 244 21.15 -2.30 -4.14
#